data_47fe575a5487a466f7b9b1f6dae74b8b
#
_entry.id   47fe575a5487a466f7b9b1f6dae74b8b
#
_cell.length_a   1.000
_cell.length_b   1.000
_cell.length_c   1.000
_cell.angle_alpha   90.00
_cell.angle_beta   90.00
_cell.angle_gamma   90.00
#
_symmetry.space_group_name_H-M   'P 1'
#
loop_
_entity.id
_entity.type
_entity.pdbx_description
1 polymer ?
#
loop_
_entity_poly.entity_id
_entity_poly.type
_entity_poly.pdbx_seq_one_letter_code
_entity_poly.pdbx_strand_id
1 'polypeptide(L)'
;VKLSGEALAGKAQRGFDHEVITGVSKQLKSLVEQGTEVSVVIGGGNFWRGRTSGDMDRTKADQIGMLATVMNAIYVSDVCRSLGMETSVQTPFL
;
A
#
# COMPACT_ATOMS: atom_id res chain seq x y z
N VAL A 1 8.49 6.48 -5.28
CA VAL A 1 8.24 5.06 -5.57
C VAL A 1 6.73 4.81 -5.60
N LYS A 2 6.26 4.13 -6.62
CA LYS A 2 4.86 3.73 -6.73
C LYS A 2 4.76 2.21 -6.55
N LEU A 3 3.92 1.78 -5.60
CA LEU A 3 3.62 0.37 -5.37
C LEU A 3 2.16 0.10 -5.74
N SER A 4 1.93 -0.84 -6.63
CA SER A 4 0.56 -1.29 -6.89
C SER A 4 0.08 -2.14 -5.71
N GLY A 5 -1.23 -2.11 -5.44
CA GLY A 5 -1.79 -2.96 -4.39
C GLY A 5 -1.57 -4.44 -4.67
N GLU A 6 -1.62 -4.85 -5.94
CA GLU A 6 -1.38 -6.23 -6.32
C GLU A 6 0.03 -6.71 -5.97
N ALA A 7 1.01 -5.82 -6.03
CA ALA A 7 2.38 -6.18 -5.65
C ALA A 7 2.47 -6.58 -4.17
N LEU A 8 1.62 -6.04 -3.32
CA LEU A 8 1.59 -6.35 -1.88
C LEU A 8 0.96 -7.72 -1.59
N ALA A 9 0.23 -8.25 -2.54
CA ALA A 9 -0.47 -9.54 -2.38
C ALA A 9 0.39 -10.73 -2.81
N GLY A 10 1.48 -10.49 -3.52
CA GLY A 10 2.32 -11.57 -4.04
C GLY A 10 1.56 -12.49 -4.99
N LYS A 11 1.83 -13.77 -4.93
CA LYS A 11 1.25 -14.76 -5.84
C LYS A 11 -0.25 -14.96 -5.63
N ALA A 12 -0.78 -14.68 -4.44
CA ALA A 12 -2.20 -14.84 -4.15
C ALA A 12 -3.07 -13.80 -4.84
N GLN A 13 -2.50 -12.67 -5.24
CA GLN A 13 -3.15 -11.54 -5.90
C GLN A 13 -4.25 -10.86 -5.09
N ARG A 14 -4.46 -11.28 -3.85
CA ARG A 14 -5.42 -10.69 -2.90
C ARG A 14 -4.80 -10.57 -1.52
N GLY A 15 -5.23 -9.54 -0.80
CA GLY A 15 -4.80 -9.32 0.57
C GLY A 15 -3.32 -8.96 0.66
N PHE A 16 -2.69 -9.35 1.76
CA PHE A 16 -1.30 -9.05 2.04
C PHE A 16 -0.44 -10.30 1.97
N ASP A 17 0.74 -10.17 1.39
CA ASP A 17 1.82 -11.14 1.56
C ASP A 17 2.89 -10.49 2.42
N HIS A 18 2.98 -10.91 3.67
CA HIS A 18 3.88 -10.30 4.66
C HIS A 18 5.36 -10.40 4.23
N GLU A 19 5.75 -11.51 3.62
CA GLU A 19 7.13 -11.67 3.15
C GLU A 19 7.47 -10.68 2.04
N VAL A 20 6.54 -10.49 1.10
CA VAL A 20 6.72 -9.51 0.00
C VAL A 20 6.81 -8.11 0.57
N ILE A 21 5.91 -7.76 1.49
CA ILE A 21 5.88 -6.41 2.08
C ILE A 21 7.15 -6.16 2.90
N THR A 22 7.61 -7.15 3.66
CA THR A 22 8.85 -7.05 4.40
C THR A 22 10.05 -6.86 3.47
N GLY A 23 10.09 -7.61 2.37
CA GLY A 23 11.16 -7.47 1.37
C GLY A 23 11.21 -6.07 0.76
N VAL A 24 10.06 -5.54 0.35
CA VAL A 24 9.96 -4.18 -0.18
C VAL A 24 10.39 -3.16 0.88
N SER A 25 9.93 -3.33 2.11
CA SER A 25 10.24 -2.41 3.20
C SER A 25 11.74 -2.40 3.53
N LYS A 26 12.42 -3.54 3.42
CA LYS A 26 13.88 -3.60 3.59
C LYS A 26 14.60 -2.84 2.47
N GLN A 27 14.10 -2.89 1.24
CA GLN A 27 14.66 -2.11 0.14
C GLN A 27 14.49 -0.61 0.40
N LEU A 28 13.32 -0.19 0.89
CA LEU A 28 13.07 1.20 1.25
C LEU A 28 14.00 1.65 2.38
N LYS A 29 14.21 0.80 3.38
CA LYS A 29 15.12 1.09 4.48
C LYS A 29 16.55 1.32 3.97
N SER A 30 17.01 0.51 3.04
CA SER A 30 18.34 0.67 2.43
C SER A 30 18.49 2.05 1.79
N LEU A 31 17.46 2.51 1.05
CA LEU A 31 17.48 3.84 0.45
C LEU A 31 17.54 4.95 1.51
N VAL A 32 16.74 4.83 2.55
CA VAL A 32 16.71 5.82 3.64
C VAL A 32 18.05 5.86 4.36
N GLU A 33 18.67 4.73 4.62
CA GLU A 33 20.00 4.69 5.26
C GLU A 33 21.10 5.33 4.41
N GLN A 34 20.90 5.38 3.09
CA GLN A 34 21.82 6.09 2.18
C GLN A 34 21.58 7.60 2.16
N GLY A 35 20.66 8.11 2.96
CA GLY A 35 20.34 9.53 3.01
C GLY A 35 19.30 9.98 2.00
N THR A 36 18.64 9.06 1.31
CA THR A 36 17.60 9.39 0.34
C THR A 36 16.25 9.61 1.04
N GLU A 37 15.59 10.72 0.71
CA GLU A 37 14.20 10.91 1.10
C GLU A 37 13.31 10.04 0.20
N VAL A 38 12.43 9.26 0.79
CA VAL A 38 11.59 8.33 0.04
C VAL A 38 10.12 8.63 0.25
N SER A 39 9.41 8.83 -0.84
CA SER A 39 7.95 8.91 -0.84
C SER A 39 7.40 7.68 -1.57
N VAL A 40 6.35 7.08 -1.03
CA VAL A 40 5.75 5.88 -1.61
C VAL A 40 4.28 6.15 -1.87
N VAL A 41 3.84 5.89 -3.09
CA VAL A 41 2.44 5.96 -3.49
C VAL A 41 1.92 4.53 -3.63
N ILE A 42 0.82 4.22 -2.96
CA ILE A 42 0.30 2.86 -2.87
C ILE A 42 -1.13 2.83 -3.40
N GLY A 43 -1.45 1.83 -4.20
CA GLY A 43 -2.82 1.57 -4.65
C GLY A 43 -3.53 0.52 -3.81
N GLY A 44 -4.78 0.23 -4.14
CA GLY A 44 -5.65 -0.69 -3.39
C GLY A 44 -6.07 -1.95 -4.15
N GLY A 45 -5.46 -2.26 -5.29
CA GLY A 45 -5.89 -3.32 -6.20
C GLY A 45 -5.82 -4.75 -5.65
N ASN A 46 -5.18 -4.97 -4.49
CA ASN A 46 -5.15 -6.28 -3.84
C ASN A 46 -6.45 -6.58 -3.08
N PHE A 47 -7.30 -5.60 -2.86
CA PHE A 47 -8.58 -5.77 -2.20
C PHE A 47 -9.76 -5.36 -3.07
N TRP A 48 -9.60 -4.35 -3.94
CA TRP A 48 -10.73 -3.76 -4.63
C TRP A 48 -10.36 -3.25 -6.01
N ARG A 49 -11.18 -3.60 -7.00
CA ARG A 49 -11.10 -3.07 -8.35
C ARG A 49 -12.48 -2.62 -8.77
N GLY A 50 -12.71 -1.31 -8.74
CA GLY A 50 -14.03 -0.73 -8.97
C GLY A 50 -14.67 -1.11 -10.31
N ARG A 51 -13.87 -1.18 -11.38
CA ARG A 51 -14.37 -1.50 -12.72
C ARG A 51 -14.86 -2.94 -12.89
N THR A 52 -14.57 -3.83 -11.94
CA THR A 52 -15.02 -5.23 -12.00
C THR A 52 -16.17 -5.50 -11.06
N SER A 53 -16.77 -4.47 -10.47
CA SER A 53 -17.73 -4.60 -9.38
C SER A 53 -19.19 -4.56 -9.84
N GLY A 54 -19.44 -4.64 -11.15
CA GLY A 54 -20.81 -4.71 -11.69
C GLY A 54 -21.56 -3.39 -11.53
N ASP A 55 -22.78 -3.49 -10.97
CA ASP A 55 -23.73 -2.37 -10.92
C ASP A 55 -23.53 -1.41 -9.77
N MET A 56 -22.43 -1.50 -9.04
CA MET A 56 -22.19 -0.60 -7.90
C MET A 56 -22.06 0.85 -8.36
N ASP A 57 -22.63 1.78 -7.58
CA ASP A 57 -22.45 3.21 -7.78
C ASP A 57 -20.94 3.54 -7.80
N ARG A 58 -20.52 4.26 -8.83
CA ARG A 58 -19.11 4.58 -9.03
C ARG A 58 -18.51 5.36 -7.86
N THR A 59 -19.27 6.29 -7.28
CA THR A 59 -18.79 7.06 -6.13
C THR A 59 -18.48 6.15 -4.95
N LYS A 60 -19.35 5.19 -4.67
CA LYS A 60 -19.12 4.21 -3.60
C LYS A 60 -17.96 3.27 -3.91
N ALA A 61 -17.85 2.83 -5.16
CA ALA A 61 -16.74 1.99 -5.59
C ALA A 61 -15.40 2.71 -5.41
N ASP A 62 -15.35 3.99 -5.75
CA ASP A 62 -14.14 4.81 -5.57
C ASP A 62 -13.81 4.98 -4.08
N GLN A 63 -14.81 5.17 -3.23
CA GLN A 63 -14.60 5.28 -1.78
C GLN A 63 -14.04 3.97 -1.20
N ILE A 64 -14.55 2.83 -1.63
CA ILE A 64 -14.03 1.54 -1.19
C ILE A 64 -12.57 1.38 -1.65
N GLY A 65 -12.26 1.76 -2.87
CA GLY A 65 -10.90 1.71 -3.38
C GLY A 65 -9.95 2.59 -2.57
N MET A 66 -10.40 3.78 -2.16
CA MET A 66 -9.62 4.66 -1.29
C MET A 66 -9.37 4.05 0.07
N LEU A 67 -10.36 3.39 0.67
CA LEU A 67 -10.20 2.69 1.94
C LEU A 67 -9.20 1.54 1.82
N ALA A 68 -9.25 0.78 0.74
CA ALA A 68 -8.28 -0.28 0.48
C ALA A 68 -6.87 0.28 0.39
N THR A 69 -6.70 1.43 -0.28
CA THR A 69 -5.42 2.13 -0.38
C THR A 69 -4.91 2.53 1.01
N VAL A 70 -5.78 3.06 1.87
CA VAL A 70 -5.42 3.45 3.24
C VAL A 70 -4.96 2.23 4.04
N MET A 71 -5.66 1.10 3.93
CA MET A 71 -5.26 -0.14 4.61
C MET A 71 -3.84 -0.55 4.21
N ASN A 72 -3.55 -0.52 2.92
CA ASN A 72 -2.22 -0.86 2.42
C ASN A 72 -1.15 0.09 2.95
N ALA A 73 -1.43 1.39 2.95
CA ALA A 73 -0.49 2.39 3.45
C ALA A 73 -0.19 2.19 4.93
N ILE A 74 -1.20 1.89 5.73
CA ILE A 74 -1.03 1.63 7.16
C ILE A 74 -0.17 0.38 7.37
N TYR A 75 -0.43 -0.68 6.63
CA TYR A 75 0.33 -1.92 6.77
C TYR A 75 1.80 -1.72 6.42
N VAL A 76 2.08 -1.11 5.27
CA VAL A 76 3.45 -0.85 4.84
C VAL A 76 4.15 0.07 5.84
N SER A 77 3.48 1.11 6.32
CA SER A 77 4.02 2.01 7.33
C SER A 77 4.40 1.24 8.61
N ASP A 78 3.54 0.36 9.08
CA ASP A 78 3.80 -0.42 10.29
C ASP A 78 5.02 -1.34 10.13
N VAL A 79 5.11 -2.02 8.99
CA VAL A 79 6.28 -2.87 8.71
C VAL A 79 7.56 -2.03 8.64
N CYS A 80 7.51 -0.88 7.98
CA CYS A 80 8.66 0.02 7.92
C CYS A 80 9.09 0.48 9.33
N ARG A 81 8.14 0.83 10.18
CA ARG A 81 8.42 1.22 11.57
C ARG A 81 9.05 0.08 12.36
N SER A 82 8.58 -1.15 12.16
CA SER A 82 9.18 -2.31 12.81
C SER A 82 10.62 -2.55 12.40
N LEU A 83 11.03 -2.03 11.24
CA LEU A 83 12.40 -2.07 10.76
C LEU A 83 13.24 -0.85 11.19
N GLY A 84 12.67 0.03 12.00
CA GLY A 84 13.39 1.18 12.55
C GLY A 84 13.26 2.48 11.74
N MET A 85 12.38 2.51 10.75
CA MET A 85 12.15 3.74 9.97
C MET A 85 11.08 4.61 10.62
N GLU A 86 11.21 5.93 10.45
CA GLU A 86 10.14 6.87 10.73
C GLU A 86 9.25 6.97 9.51
N THR A 87 7.94 6.95 9.70
CA THR A 87 6.98 7.00 8.61
C THR A 87 5.84 7.97 8.92
N SER A 88 5.27 8.53 7.85
CA SER A 88 4.07 9.35 7.92
C SER A 88 3.12 8.89 6.84
N VAL A 89 1.87 8.59 7.21
CA VAL A 89 0.83 8.19 6.27
C VAL A 89 -0.03 9.40 5.96
N GLN A 90 -0.17 9.72 4.67
CA GLN A 90 -1.00 10.81 4.21
C GLN A 90 -2.08 10.26 3.29
N THR A 91 -3.32 10.66 3.55
CA THR A 91 -4.47 10.23 2.75
C THR A 91 -5.34 11.43 2.42
N PRO A 92 -6.12 11.37 1.30
CA PRO A 92 -6.88 12.53 0.87
C PRO A 92 -8.07 12.88 1.76
N PHE A 93 -8.45 12.02 2.70
CA PHE A 93 -9.61 12.26 3.56
C PHE A 93 -9.37 12.03 5.06
N LEU A 94 -8.14 11.99 5.46
CA LEU A 94 -7.78 11.91 6.90
C LEU A 94 -7.11 13.17 7.39
#